data_cc839079027438426c050f6ccbdd42d4
#
_entry.id   cc839079027438426c050f6ccbdd42d4
#
_cell.length_a   1.000
_cell.length_b   1.000
_cell.length_c   1.000
_cell.angle_alpha   90.00
_cell.angle_beta   90.00
_cell.angle_gamma   90.00
#
_symmetry.space_group_name_H-M   'P 1'
#
loop_
_entity.id
_entity.type
_entity.pdbx_description
1 polymer ?
#
loop_
_entity_poly.entity_id
_entity_poly.type
_entity_poly.pdbx_seq_one_letter_code
_entity_poly.pdbx_strand_id
1 'polypeptide(L)'
;MKNKKLILKLSIILGVILLSIGGILLYKYIQVKNAIVKVELKDNLEADFADTLRVSSFIKKINGKIVDDYVIDTDSLGMKKINFQYINDDGIKIKYSYEISVVDKEAPLIWLGKSYNVVKGSEDNLLEKIMCGDNYDSNPKCVIEGEYDLGKVGNYKLVFKAEDSSGNVSEKKFTLNVNEPSNNESSNRVKSVTKFNDVIKDYKTDNTQIGIDVSKWQGDIDFRKLKKAGVEFVIIRVGSSNGINGENFVDSKFIQNIKNANSVGIP
;
A
#
# COMPACT_ATOMS: atom_id res chain seq x y z
N MET A 1 17.40 67.02 -34.68
CA MET A 1 17.10 66.13 -35.84
C MET A 1 17.70 64.75 -35.73
N LYS A 2 18.92 64.53 -35.20
CA LYS A 2 19.56 63.22 -35.06
C LYS A 2 18.73 62.15 -34.22
N ASN A 3 18.14 62.56 -33.08
CA ASN A 3 17.38 61.68 -32.20
C ASN A 3 16.05 61.17 -32.82
N LYS A 4 15.34 61.95 -33.65
CA LYS A 4 14.13 61.52 -34.32
C LYS A 4 14.41 60.43 -35.36
N LYS A 5 15.54 60.57 -36.11
CA LYS A 5 15.96 59.52 -37.06
C LYS A 5 16.37 58.21 -36.35
N LEU A 6 16.98 58.32 -35.16
CA LEU A 6 17.34 57.12 -34.37
C LEU A 6 16.10 56.41 -33.82
N ILE A 7 15.14 57.18 -33.27
CA ILE A 7 13.86 56.60 -32.76
C ILE A 7 13.09 55.92 -33.89
N LEU A 8 13.00 56.52 -35.08
CA LEU A 8 12.35 55.91 -36.23
C LEU A 8 13.03 54.63 -36.66
N LYS A 9 14.37 54.54 -36.68
CA LYS A 9 15.09 53.31 -36.98
C LYS A 9 14.84 52.23 -35.96
N LEU A 10 14.82 52.55 -34.68
CA LEU A 10 14.53 51.60 -33.59
C LEU A 10 13.10 51.08 -33.65
N SER A 11 12.11 51.94 -33.97
CA SER A 11 10.72 51.50 -34.12
C SER A 11 10.51 50.56 -35.31
N ILE A 12 11.21 50.80 -36.42
CA ILE A 12 11.18 49.90 -37.59
C ILE A 12 11.82 48.56 -37.25
N ILE A 13 12.97 48.54 -36.58
CA ILE A 13 13.63 47.31 -36.14
C ILE A 13 12.71 46.51 -35.19
N LEU A 14 12.10 47.17 -34.21
CA LEU A 14 11.15 46.58 -33.30
C LEU A 14 9.94 45.97 -34.03
N GLY A 15 9.39 46.71 -35.01
CA GLY A 15 8.29 46.24 -35.87
C GLY A 15 8.66 44.96 -36.65
N VAL A 16 9.85 44.92 -37.24
CA VAL A 16 10.35 43.75 -37.95
C VAL A 16 10.52 42.52 -36.98
N ILE A 17 11.06 42.78 -35.80
CA ILE A 17 11.21 41.74 -34.79
C ILE A 17 9.84 41.17 -34.39
N LEU A 18 8.86 42.03 -34.11
CA LEU A 18 7.49 41.57 -33.75
C LEU A 18 6.82 40.80 -34.86
N LEU A 19 6.96 41.23 -36.13
CA LEU A 19 6.43 40.48 -37.29
C LEU A 19 7.12 39.12 -37.46
N SER A 20 8.44 39.07 -37.26
CA SER A 20 9.18 37.80 -37.33
C SER A 20 8.75 36.84 -36.22
N ILE A 21 8.56 37.30 -34.98
CA ILE A 21 8.05 36.50 -33.86
C ILE A 21 6.64 36.03 -34.18
N GLY A 22 5.75 36.91 -34.66
CA GLY A 22 4.39 36.57 -35.06
C GLY A 22 4.36 35.51 -36.17
N GLY A 23 5.22 35.62 -37.18
CA GLY A 23 5.39 34.63 -38.23
C GLY A 23 5.85 33.25 -37.74
N ILE A 24 6.81 33.23 -36.82
CA ILE A 24 7.29 31.97 -36.19
C ILE A 24 6.19 31.32 -35.35
N LEU A 25 5.46 32.11 -34.59
CA LEU A 25 4.34 31.57 -33.76
C LEU A 25 3.22 31.03 -34.64
N LEU A 26 2.86 31.71 -35.73
CA LEU A 26 1.85 31.24 -36.67
C LEU A 26 2.32 29.98 -37.39
N TYR A 27 3.55 29.89 -37.83
CA TYR A 27 4.13 28.71 -38.43
C TYR A 27 4.08 27.49 -37.50
N LYS A 28 4.51 27.68 -36.23
CA LYS A 28 4.41 26.62 -35.21
C LYS A 28 2.96 26.20 -34.94
N TYR A 29 2.03 27.15 -34.89
CA TYR A 29 0.61 26.85 -34.73
C TYR A 29 0.07 25.99 -35.88
N ILE A 30 0.40 26.32 -37.11
CA ILE A 30 -0.02 25.58 -38.30
C ILE A 30 0.59 24.16 -38.30
N GLN A 31 1.86 24.02 -37.92
CA GLN A 31 2.51 22.72 -37.80
C GLN A 31 1.80 21.81 -36.76
N VAL A 32 1.49 22.34 -35.59
CA VAL A 32 0.79 21.59 -34.54
C VAL A 32 -0.61 21.21 -34.98
N LYS A 33 -1.33 22.11 -35.66
CA LYS A 33 -2.69 21.86 -36.19
C LYS A 33 -2.73 20.76 -37.21
N ASN A 34 -1.69 20.65 -38.06
CA ASN A 34 -1.61 19.68 -39.14
C ASN A 34 -0.84 18.41 -38.73
N ALA A 35 -0.36 18.32 -37.49
CA ALA A 35 0.39 17.18 -37.03
C ALA A 35 -0.48 15.91 -37.02
N ILE A 36 0.08 14.80 -37.52
CA ILE A 36 -0.60 13.51 -37.51
C ILE A 36 -0.50 12.96 -36.07
N VAL A 37 -1.66 12.82 -35.43
CA VAL A 37 -1.79 12.20 -34.10
C VAL A 37 -2.15 10.73 -34.29
N LYS A 38 -1.27 9.83 -33.83
CA LYS A 38 -1.52 8.38 -33.85
C LYS A 38 -1.18 7.80 -32.48
N VAL A 39 -2.18 7.79 -31.59
CA VAL A 39 -2.10 7.13 -30.28
C VAL A 39 -3.19 6.06 -30.26
N GLU A 40 -2.78 4.81 -30.10
CA GLU A 40 -3.67 3.66 -29.91
C GLU A 40 -3.57 3.24 -28.46
N LEU A 41 -4.68 3.26 -27.76
CA LEU A 41 -4.78 2.83 -26.37
C LEU A 41 -5.00 1.33 -26.28
N LYS A 42 -4.72 0.73 -25.15
CA LYS A 42 -5.09 -0.65 -24.83
C LYS A 42 -6.61 -0.76 -24.70
N ASP A 43 -7.13 -1.97 -24.88
CA ASP A 43 -8.58 -2.25 -24.81
C ASP A 43 -9.11 -2.09 -23.36
N ASN A 44 -8.27 -2.43 -22.36
CA ASN A 44 -8.59 -2.22 -20.97
C ASN A 44 -7.89 -0.94 -20.45
N LEU A 45 -8.70 0.03 -20.04
CA LEU A 45 -8.29 1.30 -19.44
C LEU A 45 -8.65 1.37 -17.95
N GLU A 46 -8.52 0.24 -17.26
CA GLU A 46 -8.70 0.16 -15.81
C GLU A 46 -7.37 -0.02 -15.10
N ALA A 47 -7.21 0.67 -13.97
CA ALA A 47 -6.16 0.48 -12.98
C ALA A 47 -6.79 -0.04 -11.69
N ASP A 48 -6.05 -0.82 -10.92
CA ASP A 48 -6.47 -1.14 -9.56
C ASP A 48 -6.06 -0.04 -8.59
N PHE A 49 -6.75 0.06 -7.48
CA PHE A 49 -6.42 0.99 -6.40
C PHE A 49 -4.98 0.77 -5.93
N ALA A 50 -4.24 1.87 -5.73
CA ALA A 50 -2.83 1.88 -5.32
C ALA A 50 -1.84 1.19 -6.28
N ASP A 51 -2.23 0.89 -7.52
CA ASP A 51 -1.33 0.38 -8.55
C ASP A 51 -0.24 1.40 -8.92
N THR A 52 0.97 0.93 -9.14
CA THR A 52 2.07 1.77 -9.64
C THR A 52 2.16 1.69 -11.16
N LEU A 53 1.33 2.44 -11.85
CA LEU A 53 1.25 2.49 -13.31
C LEU A 53 1.77 3.82 -13.86
N ARG A 54 2.29 3.80 -15.09
CA ARG A 54 2.76 4.98 -15.81
C ARG A 54 1.82 5.34 -16.96
N VAL A 55 1.95 6.55 -17.47
CA VAL A 55 1.21 7.00 -18.67
C VAL A 55 1.32 6.00 -19.81
N SER A 56 2.51 5.47 -20.07
CA SER A 56 2.75 4.47 -21.12
C SER A 56 2.05 3.12 -20.89
N SER A 57 1.64 2.82 -19.66
CA SER A 57 1.03 1.53 -19.31
C SER A 57 -0.25 1.25 -20.08
N PHE A 58 -0.98 2.28 -20.51
CA PHE A 58 -2.24 2.20 -21.24
C PHE A 58 -2.12 2.45 -22.73
N ILE A 59 -0.92 2.77 -23.22
CA ILE A 59 -0.67 3.03 -24.63
C ILE A 59 -0.21 1.75 -25.31
N LYS A 60 -0.95 1.32 -26.35
CA LYS A 60 -0.59 0.16 -27.17
C LYS A 60 0.39 0.55 -28.28
N LYS A 61 0.18 1.71 -28.89
CA LYS A 61 1.03 2.23 -29.96
C LYS A 61 0.98 3.75 -30.01
N ILE A 62 2.12 4.38 -30.29
CA ILE A 62 2.24 5.83 -30.47
C ILE A 62 3.23 6.12 -31.62
N ASN A 63 2.95 7.14 -32.42
CA ASN A 63 3.85 7.60 -33.47
C ASN A 63 4.81 8.67 -32.90
N GLY A 64 5.73 8.22 -32.05
CA GLY A 64 6.68 9.13 -31.45
C GLY A 64 7.13 8.69 -30.05
N LYS A 65 7.68 9.63 -29.28
CA LYS A 65 8.24 9.39 -27.96
C LYS A 65 7.55 10.24 -26.88
N ILE A 66 7.09 9.61 -25.81
CA ILE A 66 6.53 10.29 -24.64
C ILE A 66 7.63 11.15 -23.98
N VAL A 67 7.31 12.42 -23.68
CA VAL A 67 8.26 13.38 -23.08
C VAL A 67 8.38 13.15 -21.58
N ASP A 68 7.24 12.93 -20.92
CA ASP A 68 7.15 12.70 -19.48
C ASP A 68 6.21 11.52 -19.21
N ASP A 69 6.82 10.38 -18.88
CA ASP A 69 6.12 9.14 -18.54
C ASP A 69 6.00 9.02 -17.02
N TYR A 70 5.20 9.89 -16.41
CA TYR A 70 5.01 9.94 -14.97
C TYR A 70 4.15 8.78 -14.43
N VAL A 71 4.25 8.53 -13.12
CA VAL A 71 3.37 7.59 -12.41
C VAL A 71 2.00 8.23 -12.24
N ILE A 72 0.97 7.49 -12.62
CA ILE A 72 -0.43 7.90 -12.50
C ILE A 72 -0.85 7.81 -11.03
N ASP A 73 -1.64 8.78 -10.58
CA ASP A 73 -2.28 8.73 -9.25
C ASP A 73 -3.46 7.75 -9.29
N THR A 74 -3.31 6.64 -8.58
CA THR A 74 -4.32 5.59 -8.38
C THR A 74 -4.82 5.49 -6.94
N ASP A 75 -4.49 6.47 -6.08
CA ASP A 75 -4.83 6.47 -4.65
C ASP A 75 -6.29 6.84 -4.35
N SER A 76 -7.14 6.97 -5.37
CA SER A 76 -8.58 7.16 -5.22
C SER A 76 -9.35 6.59 -6.41
N LEU A 77 -10.51 5.98 -6.13
CA LEU A 77 -11.36 5.37 -7.15
C LEU A 77 -12.02 6.40 -8.06
N GLY A 78 -12.42 5.96 -9.25
CA GLY A 78 -13.19 6.71 -10.23
C GLY A 78 -12.43 7.07 -11.48
N MET A 79 -13.06 7.88 -12.32
CA MET A 79 -12.48 8.30 -13.61
C MET A 79 -11.34 9.30 -13.42
N LYS A 80 -10.20 9.01 -14.03
CA LYS A 80 -9.00 9.86 -14.02
C LYS A 80 -8.66 10.29 -15.43
N LYS A 81 -8.54 11.59 -15.64
CA LYS A 81 -8.07 12.15 -16.91
C LYS A 81 -6.54 12.27 -16.91
N ILE A 82 -5.90 11.54 -17.78
CA ILE A 82 -4.45 11.51 -17.96
C ILE A 82 -4.06 12.45 -19.08
N ASN A 83 -3.18 13.41 -18.77
CA ASN A 83 -2.69 14.40 -19.74
C ASN A 83 -1.19 14.24 -19.90
N PHE A 84 -0.71 14.03 -21.12
CA PHE A 84 0.71 13.90 -21.38
C PHE A 84 1.13 14.60 -22.68
N GLN A 85 2.43 14.70 -22.87
CA GLN A 85 3.02 15.25 -24.08
C GLN A 85 3.93 14.22 -24.71
N TYR A 86 3.92 14.18 -26.04
CA TYR A 86 4.86 13.38 -26.78
C TYR A 86 5.39 14.15 -28.01
N ILE A 87 6.53 13.75 -28.51
CA ILE A 87 7.12 14.26 -29.75
C ILE A 87 6.87 13.20 -30.80
N ASN A 88 6.09 13.56 -31.86
CA ASN A 88 5.82 12.65 -32.95
C ASN A 88 7.05 12.41 -33.84
N ASP A 89 6.95 11.48 -34.81
CA ASP A 89 8.04 11.15 -35.73
C ASP A 89 8.51 12.34 -36.58
N ASP A 90 7.68 13.38 -36.75
CA ASP A 90 8.02 14.64 -37.44
C ASP A 90 8.70 15.66 -36.50
N GLY A 91 8.96 15.30 -35.25
CA GLY A 91 9.57 16.18 -34.27
C GLY A 91 8.62 17.22 -33.66
N ILE A 92 7.31 17.08 -33.85
CA ILE A 92 6.31 18.04 -33.37
C ILE A 92 5.83 17.61 -31.97
N LYS A 93 5.84 18.57 -31.03
CA LYS A 93 5.36 18.33 -29.67
C LYS A 93 3.84 18.42 -29.61
N ILE A 94 3.20 17.31 -29.24
CA ILE A 94 1.74 17.13 -29.21
C ILE A 94 1.30 16.92 -27.76
N LYS A 95 0.18 17.54 -27.37
CA LYS A 95 -0.55 17.28 -26.13
C LYS A 95 -1.65 16.27 -26.42
N TYR A 96 -1.73 15.23 -25.61
CA TYR A 96 -2.76 14.20 -25.72
C TYR A 96 -3.35 13.91 -24.34
N SER A 97 -4.59 13.46 -24.32
CA SER A 97 -5.25 13.02 -23.09
C SER A 97 -6.12 11.80 -23.34
N TYR A 98 -6.22 10.95 -22.33
CA TYR A 98 -7.15 9.82 -22.28
C TYR A 98 -7.70 9.70 -20.86
N GLU A 99 -8.71 8.86 -20.68
CA GLU A 99 -9.32 8.61 -19.37
C GLU A 99 -9.13 7.13 -19.02
N ILE A 100 -8.89 6.88 -17.73
CA ILE A 100 -8.86 5.55 -17.14
C ILE A 100 -9.87 5.49 -15.99
N SER A 101 -10.32 4.29 -15.64
CA SER A 101 -11.07 4.03 -14.43
C SER A 101 -10.15 3.41 -13.38
N VAL A 102 -10.07 4.02 -12.20
CA VAL A 102 -9.44 3.38 -11.04
C VAL A 102 -10.55 2.68 -10.26
N VAL A 103 -10.40 1.38 -10.06
CA VAL A 103 -11.36 0.50 -9.39
C VAL A 103 -10.64 -0.27 -8.28
N ASP A 104 -11.39 -0.78 -7.34
CA ASP A 104 -10.88 -1.70 -6.34
C ASP A 104 -11.32 -3.12 -6.71
N LYS A 105 -10.36 -4.01 -6.90
CA LYS A 105 -10.57 -5.41 -7.30
C LYS A 105 -10.10 -6.40 -6.25
N GLU A 106 -9.44 -5.92 -5.21
CA GLU A 106 -8.98 -6.80 -4.14
C GLU A 106 -10.12 -7.09 -3.17
N ALA A 107 -10.24 -8.35 -2.76
CA ALA A 107 -11.21 -8.74 -1.75
C ALA A 107 -10.58 -8.64 -0.35
N PRO A 108 -11.39 -8.35 0.68
CA PRO A 108 -10.89 -8.22 2.05
C PRO A 108 -10.09 -9.44 2.51
N LEU A 109 -8.99 -9.19 3.19
CA LEU A 109 -8.16 -10.24 3.79
C LEU A 109 -8.74 -10.66 5.14
N ILE A 110 -8.85 -11.99 5.37
CA ILE A 110 -9.34 -12.59 6.61
C ILE A 110 -8.17 -13.24 7.34
N TRP A 111 -7.83 -12.78 8.56
CA TRP A 111 -6.80 -13.35 9.41
C TRP A 111 -7.39 -14.43 10.31
N LEU A 112 -7.57 -15.62 9.77
CA LEU A 112 -8.17 -16.76 10.46
C LEU A 112 -7.45 -18.05 10.05
N GLY A 113 -7.13 -18.89 11.03
CA GLY A 113 -6.60 -20.22 10.80
C GLY A 113 -7.68 -21.23 10.38
N LYS A 114 -7.29 -22.49 10.24
CA LYS A 114 -8.23 -23.60 9.95
C LYS A 114 -9.17 -23.92 11.12
N SER A 115 -8.81 -23.52 12.34
CA SER A 115 -9.60 -23.69 13.55
C SER A 115 -9.43 -22.51 14.48
N TYR A 116 -10.46 -22.24 15.27
CA TYR A 116 -10.49 -21.28 16.35
C TYR A 116 -10.97 -21.97 17.63
N ASN A 117 -10.29 -21.76 18.76
CA ASN A 117 -10.59 -22.46 20.00
C ASN A 117 -11.13 -21.47 21.04
N VAL A 118 -12.24 -21.82 21.69
CA VAL A 118 -12.83 -21.09 22.79
C VAL A 118 -13.14 -22.03 23.95
N VAL A 119 -13.28 -21.46 25.14
CA VAL A 119 -13.74 -22.21 26.32
C VAL A 119 -15.26 -22.10 26.40
N LYS A 120 -15.92 -23.18 26.75
CA LYS A 120 -17.37 -23.25 27.00
C LYS A 120 -17.81 -22.17 27.98
N GLY A 121 -18.86 -21.44 27.62
CA GLY A 121 -19.39 -20.34 28.39
C GLY A 121 -18.62 -19.04 28.26
N SER A 122 -17.64 -18.94 27.33
CA SER A 122 -17.03 -17.66 27.03
C SER A 122 -18.06 -16.71 26.42
N GLU A 123 -18.01 -15.43 26.84
CA GLU A 123 -18.82 -14.35 26.28
C GLU A 123 -18.14 -13.70 25.06
N ASP A 124 -17.24 -14.44 24.39
CA ASP A 124 -16.45 -13.93 23.27
C ASP A 124 -17.34 -13.60 22.07
N ASN A 125 -17.30 -12.37 21.64
CA ASN A 125 -17.80 -11.99 20.32
C ASN A 125 -16.75 -12.41 19.26
N LEU A 126 -17.01 -13.49 18.54
CA LEU A 126 -16.08 -14.02 17.53
C LEU A 126 -15.80 -13.01 16.40
N LEU A 127 -16.76 -12.17 16.05
CA LEU A 127 -16.56 -11.11 15.02
C LEU A 127 -15.55 -10.06 15.46
N GLU A 128 -15.44 -9.79 16.75
CA GLU A 128 -14.43 -8.86 17.28
C GLU A 128 -13.04 -9.49 17.41
N LYS A 129 -12.98 -10.83 17.47
CA LYS A 129 -11.74 -11.58 17.64
C LYS A 129 -11.08 -11.98 16.31
N ILE A 130 -11.88 -12.17 15.26
CA ILE A 130 -11.40 -12.52 13.93
C ILE A 130 -11.27 -11.24 13.11
N MET A 131 -10.03 -10.91 12.76
CA MET A 131 -9.76 -9.69 12.01
C MET A 131 -10.03 -9.92 10.53
N CYS A 132 -10.71 -8.98 9.91
CA CYS A 132 -10.75 -8.78 8.47
C CYS A 132 -10.36 -7.33 8.13
N GLY A 133 -9.84 -7.09 6.96
CA GLY A 133 -9.45 -5.76 6.52
C GLY A 133 -9.20 -5.75 5.03
N ASP A 134 -9.23 -4.57 4.45
CA ASP A 134 -9.12 -4.36 3.04
C ASP A 134 -8.10 -3.25 2.72
N ASN A 135 -7.61 -3.19 1.48
CA ASN A 135 -6.64 -2.20 1.04
C ASN A 135 -7.27 -0.83 0.79
N TYR A 136 -8.56 -0.79 0.42
CA TYR A 136 -9.32 0.43 0.15
C TYR A 136 -10.42 0.67 1.20
N ASP A 137 -11.26 -0.32 1.49
CA ASP A 137 -12.35 -0.19 2.44
C ASP A 137 -11.85 -0.32 3.89
N SER A 138 -11.87 0.77 4.63
CA SER A 138 -11.44 0.79 6.03
C SER A 138 -12.35 0.00 6.98
N ASN A 139 -13.56 -0.39 6.54
CA ASN A 139 -14.55 -1.07 7.37
C ASN A 139 -15.37 -2.08 6.56
N PRO A 140 -14.73 -3.14 6.00
CA PRO A 140 -15.42 -4.17 5.25
C PRO A 140 -16.47 -4.89 6.12
N LYS A 141 -17.57 -5.29 5.51
CA LYS A 141 -18.63 -6.04 6.19
C LYS A 141 -18.20 -7.47 6.44
N CYS A 142 -17.99 -7.84 7.71
CA CYS A 142 -17.57 -9.18 8.12
C CYS A 142 -18.69 -9.90 8.85
N VAL A 143 -18.95 -11.16 8.49
CA VAL A 143 -19.97 -12.00 9.09
C VAL A 143 -19.48 -13.43 9.28
N ILE A 144 -20.08 -14.13 10.25
CA ILE A 144 -19.89 -15.58 10.45
C ILE A 144 -21.19 -16.26 10.05
N GLU A 145 -21.09 -17.19 9.11
CA GLU A 145 -22.19 -18.03 8.65
C GLU A 145 -22.08 -19.43 9.27
N GLY A 146 -23.23 -19.97 9.67
CA GLY A 146 -23.37 -21.25 10.35
C GLY A 146 -23.85 -21.11 11.78
N GLU A 147 -24.37 -22.20 12.32
CA GLU A 147 -24.89 -22.22 13.69
C GLU A 147 -23.80 -22.70 14.65
N TYR A 148 -23.67 -22.07 15.79
CA TYR A 148 -22.78 -22.42 16.87
C TYR A 148 -23.34 -22.03 18.23
N ASP A 149 -22.90 -22.73 19.26
CA ASP A 149 -23.30 -22.48 20.65
C ASP A 149 -22.06 -22.52 21.55
N LEU A 150 -21.69 -21.35 22.06
CA LEU A 150 -20.56 -21.22 22.98
C LEU A 150 -20.81 -21.85 24.35
N GLY A 151 -22.07 -22.10 24.71
CA GLY A 151 -22.46 -22.81 25.93
C GLY A 151 -22.37 -24.33 25.84
N LYS A 152 -22.08 -24.88 24.65
CA LYS A 152 -22.07 -26.30 24.41
C LYS A 152 -20.74 -26.75 23.77
N VAL A 153 -20.07 -27.69 24.42
CA VAL A 153 -18.85 -28.32 23.88
C VAL A 153 -19.14 -28.98 22.53
N GLY A 154 -18.28 -28.71 21.56
CA GLY A 154 -18.43 -29.25 20.22
C GLY A 154 -17.49 -28.60 19.19
N ASN A 155 -17.55 -29.16 17.99
CA ASN A 155 -16.81 -28.64 16.84
C ASN A 155 -17.82 -28.17 15.80
N TYR A 156 -17.86 -26.86 15.59
CA TYR A 156 -18.79 -26.19 14.68
C TYR A 156 -18.07 -25.78 13.39
N LYS A 157 -18.59 -26.25 12.25
CA LYS A 157 -18.07 -25.89 10.94
C LYS A 157 -18.72 -24.61 10.48
N LEU A 158 -17.92 -23.54 10.36
CA LEU A 158 -18.39 -22.18 10.07
C LEU A 158 -17.66 -21.61 8.84
N VAL A 159 -18.25 -20.59 8.27
CA VAL A 159 -17.64 -19.76 7.23
C VAL A 159 -17.53 -18.32 7.73
N PHE A 160 -16.35 -17.75 7.68
CA PHE A 160 -16.17 -16.32 7.84
C PHE A 160 -16.18 -15.69 6.46
N LYS A 161 -17.05 -14.72 6.25
CA LYS A 161 -17.23 -13.99 5.00
C LYS A 161 -16.95 -12.52 5.21
N ALA A 162 -16.19 -11.92 4.31
CA ALA A 162 -15.91 -10.49 4.29
C ALA A 162 -16.24 -9.91 2.90
N GLU A 163 -16.90 -8.75 2.88
CA GLU A 163 -17.31 -8.04 1.68
C GLU A 163 -16.98 -6.56 1.84
N ASP A 164 -16.28 -5.99 0.85
CA ASP A 164 -15.95 -4.57 0.82
C ASP A 164 -17.06 -3.72 0.18
N SER A 165 -16.85 -2.41 0.18
CA SER A 165 -17.78 -1.44 -0.44
C SER A 165 -17.77 -1.47 -1.97
N SER A 166 -16.77 -2.10 -2.58
CA SER A 166 -16.64 -2.32 -4.03
C SER A 166 -17.36 -3.59 -4.50
N GLY A 167 -17.80 -4.44 -3.56
CA GLY A 167 -18.50 -5.69 -3.79
C GLY A 167 -17.57 -6.90 -3.96
N ASN A 168 -16.26 -6.76 -3.67
CA ASN A 168 -15.37 -7.91 -3.66
C ASN A 168 -15.57 -8.71 -2.38
N VAL A 169 -15.52 -10.05 -2.50
CA VAL A 169 -15.88 -10.97 -1.41
C VAL A 169 -14.76 -11.99 -1.19
N SER A 170 -14.42 -12.21 0.06
CA SER A 170 -13.59 -13.32 0.49
C SER A 170 -14.31 -14.19 1.50
N GLU A 171 -14.01 -15.49 1.48
CA GLU A 171 -14.59 -16.49 2.39
C GLU A 171 -13.51 -17.39 2.96
N LYS A 172 -13.63 -17.74 4.24
CA LYS A 172 -12.72 -18.65 4.91
C LYS A 172 -13.48 -19.66 5.78
N LYS A 173 -13.41 -20.94 5.41
CA LYS A 173 -13.99 -22.03 6.19
C LYS A 173 -13.08 -22.34 7.38
N PHE A 174 -13.66 -22.50 8.56
CA PHE A 174 -12.94 -22.87 9.77
C PHE A 174 -13.78 -23.75 10.68
N THR A 175 -13.11 -24.35 11.66
CA THR A 175 -13.78 -25.11 12.72
C THR A 175 -13.66 -24.34 14.03
N LEU A 176 -14.78 -23.93 14.61
CA LEU A 176 -14.84 -23.42 15.97
C LEU A 176 -14.88 -24.61 16.93
N ASN A 177 -13.87 -24.72 17.77
CA ASN A 177 -13.82 -25.78 18.80
C ASN A 177 -14.19 -25.13 20.15
N VAL A 178 -15.33 -25.49 20.69
CA VAL A 178 -15.76 -25.13 22.06
C VAL A 178 -15.33 -26.26 23.00
N ASN A 179 -14.38 -25.95 23.89
CA ASN A 179 -13.76 -26.92 24.79
C ASN A 179 -14.24 -26.72 26.22
N GLU A 180 -14.29 -27.82 27.03
CA GLU A 180 -14.49 -27.67 28.46
C GLU A 180 -13.38 -26.81 29.08
N PRO A 181 -13.68 -26.01 30.15
CA PRO A 181 -12.64 -25.35 30.93
C PRO A 181 -11.63 -26.43 31.39
N SER A 182 -10.37 -26.28 31.01
CA SER A 182 -9.37 -27.22 31.51
C SER A 182 -9.13 -26.92 32.99
N ASN A 183 -9.48 -27.85 33.85
CA ASN A 183 -9.14 -27.88 35.27
C ASN A 183 -7.63 -28.15 35.50
N ASN A 184 -6.81 -27.79 34.53
CA ASN A 184 -5.39 -27.82 34.73
C ASN A 184 -5.03 -26.68 35.68
N GLU A 185 -5.04 -26.97 36.99
CA GLU A 185 -4.07 -26.40 37.90
C GLU A 185 -2.77 -26.22 37.11
N SER A 186 -2.22 -25.05 37.19
CA SER A 186 -0.95 -24.69 36.56
C SER A 186 0.03 -25.84 36.69
N SER A 187 0.01 -26.80 35.80
CA SER A 187 1.17 -27.64 35.62
C SER A 187 2.28 -26.64 35.33
N ASN A 188 3.26 -26.57 36.21
CA ASN A 188 4.55 -25.93 35.97
C ASN A 188 5.14 -26.54 34.68
N ARG A 189 4.56 -26.19 33.54
CA ARG A 189 5.27 -26.32 32.27
C ARG A 189 6.42 -25.36 32.43
N VAL A 190 7.57 -25.90 32.77
CA VAL A 190 8.84 -25.25 32.52
C VAL A 190 8.72 -24.79 31.08
N LYS A 191 8.45 -23.49 30.88
CA LYS A 191 8.48 -22.93 29.55
C LYS A 191 9.86 -23.25 29.03
N SER A 192 9.96 -24.12 28.04
CA SER A 192 11.23 -24.39 27.38
C SER A 192 11.66 -23.04 26.78
N VAL A 193 12.58 -22.38 27.46
CA VAL A 193 13.11 -21.11 26.99
C VAL A 193 14.04 -21.45 25.85
N THR A 194 13.60 -21.17 24.62
CA THR A 194 14.48 -21.29 23.45
C THR A 194 15.60 -20.28 23.61
N LYS A 195 16.84 -20.75 23.68
CA LYS A 195 17.99 -19.87 23.75
C LYS A 195 18.27 -19.25 22.38
N PHE A 196 18.56 -17.96 22.36
CA PHE A 196 18.83 -17.27 21.10
C PHE A 196 20.00 -17.87 20.31
N ASN A 197 21.02 -18.38 21.01
CA ASN A 197 22.12 -19.10 20.36
C ASN A 197 21.69 -20.38 19.65
N ASP A 198 20.67 -21.07 20.13
CA ASP A 198 20.14 -22.28 19.48
C ASP A 198 19.44 -21.87 18.17
N VAL A 199 18.71 -20.74 18.18
CA VAL A 199 18.10 -20.17 16.97
C VAL A 199 19.15 -19.81 15.92
N ILE A 200 20.24 -19.14 16.34
CA ILE A 200 21.35 -18.82 15.43
C ILE A 200 21.94 -20.11 14.83
N LYS A 201 22.22 -21.08 15.68
CA LYS A 201 22.83 -22.35 15.24
C LYS A 201 21.96 -23.11 14.22
N ASP A 202 20.63 -23.09 14.43
CA ASP A 202 19.73 -23.92 13.65
C ASP A 202 19.23 -23.22 12.37
N TYR A 203 19.21 -21.89 12.34
CA TYR A 203 18.54 -21.13 11.27
C TYR A 203 19.40 -20.07 10.58
N LYS A 204 20.61 -19.75 11.09
CA LYS A 204 21.48 -18.76 10.43
C LYS A 204 22.16 -19.38 9.22
N THR A 205 22.01 -18.71 8.07
CA THR A 205 22.67 -19.03 6.80
C THR A 205 23.19 -17.73 6.17
N ASP A 206 23.89 -17.81 5.06
CA ASP A 206 24.35 -16.63 4.31
C ASP A 206 23.18 -15.77 3.78
N ASN A 207 22.00 -16.35 3.63
CA ASN A 207 20.81 -15.70 3.08
C ASN A 207 19.74 -15.38 4.14
N THR A 208 20.02 -15.55 5.44
CA THR A 208 19.07 -15.28 6.52
C THR A 208 19.62 -14.25 7.50
N GLN A 209 18.73 -13.42 8.02
CA GLN A 209 19.00 -12.53 9.17
C GLN A 209 18.23 -13.04 10.38
N ILE A 210 18.85 -12.98 11.56
CA ILE A 210 18.24 -13.39 12.81
C ILE A 210 17.95 -12.15 13.66
N GLY A 211 16.68 -11.96 13.98
CA GLY A 211 16.21 -10.81 14.77
C GLY A 211 15.25 -11.21 15.87
N ILE A 212 14.70 -10.19 16.53
CA ILE A 212 13.68 -10.35 17.58
C ILE A 212 12.50 -9.41 17.34
N ASP A 213 11.35 -9.80 17.85
CA ASP A 213 10.15 -8.97 17.94
C ASP A 213 9.99 -8.52 19.40
N VAL A 214 9.74 -7.22 19.62
CA VAL A 214 9.65 -6.62 20.95
C VAL A 214 8.51 -5.62 21.09
N SER A 215 7.98 -5.55 22.30
CA SER A 215 6.92 -4.62 22.67
C SER A 215 7.06 -4.25 24.17
N LYS A 216 6.08 -3.55 24.72
CA LYS A 216 6.03 -3.27 26.18
C LYS A 216 6.09 -4.52 27.06
N TRP A 217 5.70 -5.68 26.54
CA TRP A 217 5.62 -6.93 27.28
C TRP A 217 6.99 -7.52 27.65
N GLN A 218 8.05 -7.14 26.94
CA GLN A 218 9.42 -7.50 27.26
C GLN A 218 10.06 -6.59 28.34
N GLY A 219 9.35 -5.52 28.74
CA GLY A 219 9.85 -4.57 29.72
C GLY A 219 11.06 -3.76 29.23
N ASP A 220 12.03 -3.54 30.08
CA ASP A 220 13.27 -2.83 29.76
C ASP A 220 14.30 -3.79 29.17
N ILE A 221 14.71 -3.51 27.94
CA ILE A 221 15.59 -4.36 27.15
C ILE A 221 16.99 -3.73 27.07
N ASP A 222 18.01 -4.53 27.38
CA ASP A 222 19.41 -4.16 27.14
C ASP A 222 19.84 -4.49 25.71
N PHE A 223 19.68 -3.52 24.81
CA PHE A 223 20.02 -3.67 23.38
C PHE A 223 21.52 -3.92 23.14
N ARG A 224 22.42 -3.53 24.07
CA ARG A 224 23.85 -3.86 23.98
C ARG A 224 24.07 -5.36 24.14
N LYS A 225 23.34 -6.00 25.07
CA LYS A 225 23.38 -7.46 25.21
C LYS A 225 22.80 -8.16 23.97
N LEU A 226 21.72 -7.64 23.41
CA LEU A 226 21.14 -8.18 22.18
C LEU A 226 22.11 -8.10 21.02
N LYS A 227 22.77 -6.96 20.81
CA LYS A 227 23.79 -6.80 19.77
C LYS A 227 24.94 -7.79 19.96
N LYS A 228 25.43 -7.93 21.21
CA LYS A 228 26.48 -8.89 21.56
C LYS A 228 26.05 -10.35 21.36
N ALA A 229 24.77 -10.65 21.53
CA ALA A 229 24.20 -11.98 21.31
C ALA A 229 23.98 -12.30 19.81
N GLY A 230 24.22 -11.35 18.91
CA GLY A 230 24.11 -11.56 17.47
C GLY A 230 22.74 -11.20 16.88
N VAL A 231 21.94 -10.38 17.56
CA VAL A 231 20.70 -9.83 16.97
C VAL A 231 21.05 -8.87 15.84
N GLU A 232 20.54 -9.13 14.63
CA GLU A 232 20.85 -8.38 13.43
C GLU A 232 19.80 -7.32 13.10
N PHE A 233 18.54 -7.53 13.49
CA PHE A 233 17.45 -6.56 13.36
C PHE A 233 16.45 -6.71 14.49
N VAL A 234 15.57 -5.69 14.66
CA VAL A 234 14.48 -5.75 15.64
C VAL A 234 13.18 -5.27 15.02
N ILE A 235 12.11 -6.02 15.23
CA ILE A 235 10.75 -5.59 14.93
C ILE A 235 10.16 -4.99 16.19
N ILE A 236 9.79 -3.71 16.17
CA ILE A 236 9.29 -2.99 17.34
C ILE A 236 7.82 -2.66 17.15
N ARG A 237 6.96 -3.17 18.03
CA ARG A 237 5.54 -2.87 18.00
C ARG A 237 5.29 -1.38 18.21
N VAL A 238 4.67 -0.72 17.23
CA VAL A 238 4.26 0.69 17.31
C VAL A 238 3.11 0.87 18.30
N GLY A 239 2.13 -0.02 18.24
CA GLY A 239 0.93 0.06 19.04
C GLY A 239 0.01 -1.14 18.83
N SER A 240 -1.20 -1.00 19.31
CA SER A 240 -2.28 -1.97 19.10
C SER A 240 -3.62 -1.26 19.02
N SER A 241 -4.62 -1.91 18.43
CA SER A 241 -6.00 -1.47 18.42
C SER A 241 -6.86 -2.44 19.22
N ASN A 242 -7.88 -1.94 19.88
CA ASN A 242 -8.91 -2.76 20.54
C ASN A 242 -10.02 -3.08 19.54
N GLY A 243 -9.77 -4.04 18.64
CA GLY A 243 -10.72 -4.42 17.60
C GLY A 243 -10.77 -3.44 16.42
N ILE A 244 -11.63 -3.70 15.44
CA ILE A 244 -11.76 -2.95 14.18
C ILE A 244 -12.20 -1.51 14.40
N ASN A 245 -13.04 -1.26 15.41
CA ASN A 245 -13.56 0.08 15.77
C ASN A 245 -13.00 0.59 17.11
N GLY A 246 -11.93 -0.02 17.61
CA GLY A 246 -11.36 0.31 18.92
C GLY A 246 -10.39 1.48 18.88
N GLU A 247 -10.10 2.01 20.07
CA GLU A 247 -9.06 3.02 20.23
C GLU A 247 -7.68 2.43 19.89
N ASN A 248 -6.87 3.21 19.20
CA ASN A 248 -5.48 2.87 18.94
C ASN A 248 -4.62 3.28 20.13
N PHE A 249 -3.78 2.38 20.58
CA PHE A 249 -2.83 2.62 21.65
C PHE A 249 -1.40 2.55 21.14
N VAL A 250 -0.61 3.57 21.44
CA VAL A 250 0.83 3.52 21.20
C VAL A 250 1.46 2.60 22.26
N ASP A 251 2.36 1.71 21.84
CA ASP A 251 3.12 0.89 22.76
C ASP A 251 4.02 1.77 23.64
N SER A 252 3.87 1.65 24.97
CA SER A 252 4.57 2.52 25.93
C SER A 252 6.10 2.42 25.87
N LYS A 253 6.64 1.35 25.27
CA LYS A 253 8.08 1.15 25.07
C LYS A 253 8.56 1.44 23.64
N PHE A 254 7.65 1.82 22.74
CA PHE A 254 7.99 2.02 21.31
C PHE A 254 9.15 2.99 21.11
N ILE A 255 9.02 4.22 21.61
CA ILE A 255 10.06 5.25 21.45
C ILE A 255 11.36 4.88 22.16
N GLN A 256 11.27 4.28 23.35
CA GLN A 256 12.44 3.83 24.11
C GLN A 256 13.18 2.73 23.34
N ASN A 257 12.47 1.74 22.82
CA ASN A 257 13.07 0.62 22.08
C ASN A 257 13.75 1.09 20.78
N ILE A 258 13.12 1.99 20.01
CA ILE A 258 13.74 2.60 18.82
C ILE A 258 15.06 3.31 19.19
N LYS A 259 15.02 4.20 20.18
CA LYS A 259 16.22 4.94 20.61
C LYS A 259 17.35 4.00 21.03
N ASN A 260 17.01 2.98 21.81
CA ASN A 260 17.99 2.02 22.33
C ASN A 260 18.56 1.12 21.22
N ALA A 261 17.72 0.65 20.27
CA ALA A 261 18.18 -0.13 19.11
C ALA A 261 19.15 0.70 18.26
N ASN A 262 18.74 1.93 17.89
CA ASN A 262 19.56 2.84 17.09
C ASN A 262 20.90 3.18 17.77
N SER A 263 20.91 3.35 19.09
CA SER A 263 22.13 3.69 19.85
C SER A 263 23.22 2.63 19.77
N VAL A 264 22.86 1.39 19.43
CA VAL A 264 23.79 0.25 19.28
C VAL A 264 23.89 -0.25 17.83
N GLY A 265 23.25 0.45 16.88
CA GLY A 265 23.28 0.11 15.46
C GLY A 265 22.58 -1.23 15.15
N ILE A 266 21.43 -1.50 15.79
CA ILE A 266 20.50 -2.56 15.37
C ILE A 266 19.39 -1.87 14.55
N PRO A 267 19.22 -2.20 13.26
CA PRO A 267 18.15 -1.66 12.41
C PRO A 267 16.78 -2.18 12.80
#